data_0f7784c8d488cf0bc66ccdcc85dab065
#
_entry.id   0f7784c8d488cf0bc66ccdcc85dab065
#
_cell.length_a   1.000
_cell.length_b   1.000
_cell.length_c   1.000
_cell.angle_alpha   90.00
_cell.angle_beta   90.00
_cell.angle_gamma   90.00
#
_symmetry.space_group_name_H-M   'P 1'
#
loop_
_entity.id
_entity.type
_entity.pdbx_description
1 polymer ?
#
loop_
_entity_poly.entity_id
_entity_poly.type
_entity_poly.pdbx_seq_one_letter_code
_entity_poly.pdbx_strand_id
1 'polypeptide(L)'
;MYYRLFSTIIFPIEIHSGIGFGTWDIKVDSASSTAQDGTVYHYARKAIDEAKKSLEYSVLFYSKSKNDIIVNSLINASTLLSSKQSEYQNKLMLLAEILYPIASEDIIEYEKLKELLKFIQFEKKENLTIDIDYPIISTQSEKESFYITKGKKRGLSTQISKLLGVSRQSIEKAVKTGNIYELRNLTIAVLKAMDSV
;
A
#
# COMPACT_ATOMS: atom_id res chain seq x y z
N MET A 1 -1.78 -2.05 1.43
CA MET A 1 -2.77 -2.07 0.33
C MET A 1 -4.02 -1.25 0.65
N TYR A 2 -4.80 -1.54 1.70
CA TYR A 2 -6.06 -0.83 2.03
C TYR A 2 -5.90 0.68 2.19
N TYR A 3 -4.87 1.15 2.91
CA TYR A 3 -4.58 2.59 3.01
C TYR A 3 -4.46 3.24 1.63
N ARG A 4 -3.71 2.63 0.73
CA ARG A 4 -3.51 3.14 -0.63
C ARG A 4 -4.81 3.11 -1.45
N LEU A 5 -5.61 2.06 -1.30
CA LEU A 5 -6.92 1.96 -1.93
C LEU A 5 -7.83 3.11 -1.49
N PHE A 6 -7.96 3.31 -0.18
CA PHE A 6 -8.78 4.40 0.35
C PHE A 6 -8.26 5.77 -0.08
N SER A 7 -6.96 6.02 0.01
CA SER A 7 -6.37 7.28 -0.41
C SER A 7 -6.57 7.57 -1.91
N THR A 8 -6.62 6.52 -2.74
CA THR A 8 -6.90 6.66 -4.18
C THR A 8 -8.37 7.00 -4.44
N ILE A 9 -9.29 6.33 -3.73
CA ILE A 9 -10.74 6.51 -3.92
C ILE A 9 -11.17 7.92 -3.49
N ILE A 10 -10.63 8.42 -2.39
CA ILE A 10 -11.05 9.72 -1.83
C ILE A 10 -10.14 10.89 -2.24
N PHE A 11 -9.17 10.63 -3.14
CA PHE A 11 -8.29 11.69 -3.65
C PHE A 11 -9.12 12.92 -4.11
N PRO A 12 -8.72 14.18 -3.79
CA PRO A 12 -7.46 14.60 -3.19
C PRO A 12 -7.46 14.74 -1.64
N ILE A 13 -8.42 14.12 -0.95
CA ILE A 13 -8.53 14.24 0.51
C ILE A 13 -7.37 13.49 1.19
N GLU A 14 -6.67 14.17 2.09
CA GLU A 14 -5.60 13.56 2.87
C GLU A 14 -6.15 12.71 4.03
N ILE A 15 -5.56 11.54 4.23
CA ILE A 15 -5.93 10.60 5.30
C ILE A 15 -4.81 10.53 6.32
N HIS A 16 -5.15 10.74 7.60
CA HIS A 16 -4.25 10.36 8.69
C HIS A 16 -4.47 8.91 9.09
N SER A 17 -3.39 8.17 9.33
CA SER A 17 -3.43 6.76 9.68
C SER A 17 -2.43 6.43 10.79
N GLY A 18 -2.84 5.58 11.72
CA GLY A 18 -1.97 5.02 12.76
C GLY A 18 -1.88 3.50 12.63
N ILE A 19 -0.65 2.98 12.67
CA ILE A 19 -0.35 1.57 12.63
C ILE A 19 0.21 1.18 14.00
N GLY A 20 -0.44 0.26 14.70
CA GLY A 20 0.04 -0.31 15.95
C GLY A 20 0.58 -1.73 15.72
N PHE A 21 1.69 -2.07 16.38
CA PHE A 21 2.21 -3.42 16.43
C PHE A 21 2.38 -3.82 17.90
N GLY A 22 1.74 -4.91 18.30
CA GLY A 22 1.71 -5.34 19.69
C GLY A 22 0.85 -6.59 19.89
N THR A 23 0.47 -6.88 21.14
CA THR A 23 -0.38 -8.02 21.50
C THR A 23 -1.85 -7.73 21.20
N TRP A 24 -2.56 -8.78 20.84
CA TRP A 24 -4.02 -8.77 20.71
C TRP A 24 -4.59 -9.65 21.82
N ASP A 25 -4.92 -9.02 22.94
CA ASP A 25 -5.23 -9.75 24.18
C ASP A 25 -6.69 -10.22 24.25
N ILE A 26 -7.62 -9.41 23.71
CA ILE A 26 -9.05 -9.77 23.64
C ILE A 26 -9.48 -9.79 22.18
N LYS A 27 -9.78 -11.00 21.68
CA LYS A 27 -10.31 -11.22 20.33
C LYS A 27 -11.73 -11.74 20.44
N VAL A 28 -12.68 -10.89 20.03
CA VAL A 28 -14.10 -11.24 19.99
C VAL A 28 -14.52 -11.42 18.55
N ASP A 29 -14.79 -12.66 18.16
CA ASP A 29 -15.26 -12.98 16.82
C ASP A 29 -16.63 -12.33 16.59
N SER A 30 -16.84 -11.74 15.44
CA SER A 30 -18.06 -11.04 15.03
C SER A 30 -18.42 -9.73 15.76
N ALA A 31 -17.61 -9.27 16.71
CA ALA A 31 -17.87 -8.00 17.39
C ALA A 31 -17.26 -6.80 16.65
N SER A 32 -17.81 -5.63 16.95
CA SER A 32 -17.25 -4.36 16.47
C SER A 32 -15.80 -4.17 16.99
N SER A 33 -15.02 -3.34 16.31
CA SER A 33 -13.64 -3.02 16.74
C SER A 33 -13.55 -2.47 18.17
N THR A 34 -14.64 -1.98 18.73
CA THR A 34 -14.73 -1.46 20.11
C THR A 34 -14.73 -2.56 21.17
N ALA A 35 -15.02 -3.82 20.80
CA ALA A 35 -14.99 -4.97 21.71
C ALA A 35 -13.64 -5.70 21.70
N GLN A 36 -12.71 -5.26 20.87
CA GLN A 36 -11.36 -5.80 20.76
C GLN A 36 -10.41 -5.01 21.67
N ASP A 37 -9.47 -5.67 22.31
CA ASP A 37 -8.48 -4.99 23.17
C ASP A 37 -7.09 -5.64 23.04
N GLY A 38 -6.08 -4.86 23.44
CA GLY A 38 -4.68 -5.25 23.41
C GLY A 38 -3.76 -4.06 23.13
N THR A 39 -2.48 -4.24 23.36
CA THR A 39 -1.50 -3.16 23.14
C THR A 39 -1.49 -2.69 21.69
N VAL A 40 -1.83 -3.55 20.73
CA VAL A 40 -1.94 -3.19 19.29
C VAL A 40 -2.93 -2.04 19.07
N TYR A 41 -4.09 -2.05 19.76
CA TYR A 41 -5.10 -0.99 19.62
C TYR A 41 -4.67 0.32 20.29
N HIS A 42 -4.06 0.23 21.48
CA HIS A 42 -3.52 1.39 22.16
C HIS A 42 -2.39 2.04 21.36
N TYR A 43 -1.53 1.24 20.73
CA TYR A 43 -0.42 1.72 19.91
C TYR A 43 -0.92 2.34 18.61
N ALA A 44 -1.91 1.73 17.94
CA ALA A 44 -2.53 2.31 16.76
C ALA A 44 -3.23 3.65 17.08
N ARG A 45 -3.95 3.73 18.23
CA ARG A 45 -4.58 4.96 18.69
C ARG A 45 -3.55 6.05 18.93
N LYS A 46 -2.46 5.73 19.64
CA LYS A 46 -1.38 6.69 19.89
C LYS A 46 -0.74 7.18 18.59
N ALA A 47 -0.50 6.28 17.65
CA ALA A 47 0.09 6.62 16.35
C ALA A 47 -0.81 7.56 15.53
N ILE A 48 -2.13 7.31 15.46
CA ILE A 48 -3.03 8.18 14.72
C ILE A 48 -3.24 9.54 15.40
N ASP A 49 -3.27 9.57 16.74
CA ASP A 49 -3.40 10.83 17.46
C ASP A 49 -2.18 11.73 17.28
N GLU A 50 -0.99 11.13 17.16
CA GLU A 50 0.23 11.86 16.85
C GLU A 50 0.30 12.27 15.37
N ALA A 51 -0.10 11.41 14.44
CA ALA A 51 -0.18 11.74 13.02
C ALA A 51 -1.11 12.95 12.75
N LYS A 52 -2.25 13.04 13.45
CA LYS A 52 -3.17 14.18 13.36
C LYS A 52 -2.61 15.52 13.85
N LYS A 53 -1.63 15.47 14.74
CA LYS A 53 -0.96 16.69 15.27
C LYS A 53 0.23 17.08 14.42
N SER A 54 0.79 16.14 13.67
CA SER A 54 1.97 16.36 12.85
C SER A 54 1.62 17.06 11.54
N LEU A 55 2.46 18.01 11.13
CA LEU A 55 2.40 18.61 9.79
C LEU A 55 3.22 17.80 8.77
N GLU A 56 4.07 16.88 9.24
CA GLU A 56 5.04 16.17 8.41
C GLU A 56 4.62 14.71 8.15
N TYR A 57 3.83 14.11 9.05
CA TYR A 57 3.52 12.69 9.02
C TYR A 57 2.00 12.47 8.96
N SER A 58 1.52 12.03 7.82
CA SER A 58 0.11 11.60 7.68
C SER A 58 -0.09 10.14 8.14
N VAL A 59 0.96 9.32 8.11
CA VAL A 59 0.93 7.92 8.55
C VAL A 59 2.06 7.68 9.54
N LEU A 60 1.73 7.13 10.71
CA LEU A 60 2.70 6.76 11.74
C LEU A 60 2.53 5.31 12.18
N PHE A 61 3.65 4.67 12.47
CA PHE A 61 3.76 3.35 13.08
C PHE A 61 4.25 3.48 14.51
N TYR A 62 3.72 2.66 15.42
CA TYR A 62 4.17 2.62 16.81
C TYR A 62 4.10 1.19 17.36
N SER A 63 5.25 0.70 17.89
CA SER A 63 5.40 -0.58 18.58
C SER A 63 6.05 -0.45 19.96
N LYS A 64 6.44 0.78 20.34
CA LYS A 64 7.27 1.07 21.50
C LYS A 64 8.75 0.66 21.35
N SER A 65 9.17 0.25 20.16
CA SER A 65 10.57 -0.06 19.83
C SER A 65 11.34 1.21 19.43
N LYS A 66 12.65 1.22 19.69
CA LYS A 66 13.55 2.26 19.16
C LYS A 66 13.66 2.18 17.63
N ASN A 67 13.39 1.01 17.05
CA ASN A 67 13.43 0.79 15.60
C ASN A 67 12.22 1.43 14.88
N ASP A 68 11.19 1.90 15.60
CA ASP A 68 10.06 2.63 15.02
C ASP A 68 10.52 3.82 14.17
N ILE A 69 11.67 4.42 14.52
CA ILE A 69 12.25 5.52 13.74
C ILE A 69 12.57 5.11 12.30
N ILE A 70 13.05 3.90 12.08
CA ILE A 70 13.38 3.39 10.74
C ILE A 70 12.09 3.19 9.94
N VAL A 71 11.10 2.53 10.56
CA VAL A 71 9.79 2.27 9.94
C VAL A 71 9.12 3.59 9.56
N ASN A 72 9.06 4.54 10.49
CA ASN A 72 8.43 5.84 10.26
C ASN A 72 9.16 6.66 9.20
N SER A 73 10.49 6.62 9.15
CA SER A 73 11.26 7.30 8.10
C SER A 73 10.97 6.74 6.70
N LEU A 74 10.86 5.42 6.57
CA LEU A 74 10.52 4.76 5.30
C LEU A 74 9.06 5.05 4.90
N ILE A 75 8.13 5.03 5.85
CA ILE A 75 6.72 5.40 5.61
C ILE A 75 6.65 6.86 5.13
N ASN A 76 7.34 7.78 5.81
CA ASN A 76 7.35 9.19 5.44
C ASN A 76 7.93 9.41 4.03
N ALA A 77 9.04 8.76 3.69
CA ALA A 77 9.59 8.80 2.33
C ALA A 77 8.58 8.30 1.29
N SER A 78 7.84 7.22 1.61
CA SER A 78 6.79 6.69 0.74
C SER A 78 5.62 7.66 0.57
N THR A 79 5.13 8.28 1.66
CA THR A 79 4.03 9.25 1.61
C THR A 79 4.42 10.52 0.86
N LEU A 80 5.62 11.04 1.05
CA LEU A 80 6.16 12.18 0.31
C LEU A 80 6.28 11.93 -1.19
N LEU A 81 6.67 10.72 -1.60
CA LEU A 81 6.71 10.37 -3.02
C LEU A 81 5.30 10.21 -3.59
N SER A 82 4.39 9.56 -2.86
CA SER A 82 3.02 9.35 -3.33
C SER A 82 2.21 10.66 -3.38
N SER A 83 2.46 11.62 -2.50
CA SER A 83 1.78 12.92 -2.53
C SER A 83 2.08 13.74 -3.78
N LYS A 84 3.18 13.44 -4.47
CA LYS A 84 3.55 14.08 -5.75
C LYS A 84 2.90 13.42 -6.98
N GLN A 85 2.22 12.30 -6.79
CA GLN A 85 1.54 11.61 -7.88
C GLN A 85 0.29 12.38 -8.31
N SER A 86 0.04 12.42 -9.63
CA SER A 86 -1.27 12.81 -10.15
C SER A 86 -2.30 11.72 -9.82
N GLU A 87 -3.59 12.06 -9.89
CA GLU A 87 -4.68 11.09 -9.72
C GLU A 87 -4.51 9.87 -10.60
N TYR A 88 -4.16 10.06 -11.87
CA TYR A 88 -3.89 8.98 -12.82
C TYR A 88 -2.74 8.07 -12.38
N GLN A 89 -1.62 8.64 -11.89
CA GLN A 89 -0.48 7.86 -11.40
C GLN A 89 -0.83 7.10 -10.12
N ASN A 90 -1.64 7.68 -9.26
CA ASN A 90 -2.13 7.04 -8.04
C ASN A 90 -3.02 5.82 -8.37
N LYS A 91 -3.94 5.97 -9.34
CA LYS A 91 -4.74 4.86 -9.87
C LYS A 91 -3.87 3.77 -10.51
N LEU A 92 -2.83 4.14 -11.29
CA LEU A 92 -1.88 3.18 -11.86
C LEU A 92 -1.07 2.45 -10.78
N MET A 93 -0.68 3.13 -9.72
CA MET A 93 0.01 2.50 -8.58
C MET A 93 -0.87 1.46 -7.92
N LEU A 94 -2.15 1.80 -7.66
CA LEU A 94 -3.10 0.86 -7.10
C LEU A 94 -3.31 -0.34 -8.02
N LEU A 95 -3.47 -0.11 -9.33
CA LEU A 95 -3.61 -1.17 -10.31
C LEU A 95 -2.37 -2.09 -10.36
N ALA A 96 -1.17 -1.51 -10.23
CA ALA A 96 0.07 -2.28 -10.13
C ALA A 96 0.12 -3.16 -8.87
N GLU A 97 -0.40 -2.69 -7.74
CA GLU A 97 -0.46 -3.47 -6.50
C GLU A 97 -1.51 -4.58 -6.54
N ILE A 98 -2.59 -4.38 -7.28
CA ILE A 98 -3.63 -5.39 -7.48
C ILE A 98 -3.16 -6.49 -8.43
N LEU A 99 -2.56 -6.11 -9.56
CA LEU A 99 -2.05 -7.07 -10.53
C LEU A 99 -0.83 -7.87 -10.03
N TYR A 100 -0.06 -7.26 -9.14
CA TYR A 100 1.15 -7.86 -8.55
C TYR A 100 1.25 -7.48 -7.06
N PRO A 101 0.42 -8.08 -6.21
CA PRO A 101 0.44 -7.80 -4.78
C PRO A 101 1.79 -8.16 -4.15
N ILE A 102 2.16 -7.43 -3.10
CA ILE A 102 3.39 -7.62 -2.33
C ILE A 102 3.15 -8.58 -1.14
N ALA A 103 1.92 -8.65 -0.64
CA ALA A 103 1.55 -9.47 0.49
C ALA A 103 1.11 -10.89 0.08
N SER A 104 1.11 -11.85 1.02
CA SER A 104 0.65 -13.23 0.81
C SER A 104 -0.88 -13.34 0.66
N GLU A 105 -1.35 -14.46 0.10
CA GLU A 105 -2.79 -14.74 -0.16
C GLU A 105 -3.65 -14.62 1.09
N ASP A 106 -3.14 -15.05 2.22
CA ASP A 106 -3.88 -15.11 3.48
C ASP A 106 -4.29 -13.74 4.04
N ILE A 107 -3.72 -12.65 3.50
CA ILE A 107 -3.93 -11.29 4.01
C ILE A 107 -4.87 -10.49 3.12
N ILE A 108 -5.12 -10.94 1.88
CA ILE A 108 -5.85 -10.16 0.88
C ILE A 108 -7.18 -10.83 0.52
N GLU A 109 -8.28 -10.18 0.91
CA GLU A 109 -9.62 -10.60 0.48
C GLU A 109 -9.89 -10.06 -0.94
N TYR A 110 -9.49 -10.84 -1.94
CA TYR A 110 -9.56 -10.44 -3.35
C TYR A 110 -10.97 -10.09 -3.83
N GLU A 111 -12.00 -10.77 -3.37
CA GLU A 111 -13.37 -10.47 -3.79
C GLU A 111 -13.81 -9.09 -3.29
N LYS A 112 -13.50 -8.73 -2.05
CA LYS A 112 -13.74 -7.38 -1.54
C LYS A 112 -12.92 -6.32 -2.30
N LEU A 113 -11.69 -6.67 -2.66
CA LEU A 113 -10.85 -5.80 -3.46
C LEU A 113 -11.41 -5.56 -4.86
N LYS A 114 -11.91 -6.60 -5.53
CA LYS A 114 -12.59 -6.49 -6.84
C LYS A 114 -13.82 -5.57 -6.76
N GLU A 115 -14.61 -5.67 -5.70
CA GLU A 115 -15.76 -4.78 -5.50
C GLU A 115 -15.32 -3.32 -5.34
N LEU A 116 -14.28 -3.06 -4.56
CA LEU A 116 -13.75 -1.71 -4.37
C LEU A 116 -13.15 -1.11 -5.65
N LEU A 117 -12.61 -1.95 -6.54
CA LEU A 117 -12.10 -1.50 -7.84
C LEU A 117 -13.19 -0.95 -8.77
N LYS A 118 -14.45 -1.34 -8.58
CA LYS A 118 -15.59 -0.77 -9.34
C LYS A 118 -15.75 0.73 -9.11
N PHE A 119 -15.23 1.26 -7.99
CA PHE A 119 -15.24 2.69 -7.70
C PHE A 119 -14.06 3.46 -8.32
N ILE A 120 -13.07 2.76 -8.89
CA ILE A 120 -11.94 3.42 -9.54
C ILE A 120 -12.29 3.65 -11.01
N GLN A 121 -12.61 4.91 -11.33
CA GLN A 121 -12.86 5.32 -12.71
C GLN A 121 -11.54 5.72 -13.39
N PHE A 122 -11.32 5.18 -14.57
CA PHE A 122 -10.32 5.67 -15.51
C PHE A 122 -11.02 6.42 -16.63
N GLU A 123 -10.45 7.53 -17.10
CA GLU A 123 -11.06 8.47 -18.06
C GLU A 123 -11.70 7.83 -19.31
N LYS A 124 -11.36 6.59 -19.66
CA LYS A 124 -11.83 5.90 -20.86
C LYS A 124 -12.64 4.62 -20.63
N LYS A 125 -12.80 4.17 -19.40
CA LYS A 125 -13.56 2.93 -19.10
C LYS A 125 -14.29 3.08 -17.75
N GLU A 126 -15.62 3.06 -17.84
CA GLU A 126 -16.50 3.23 -16.66
C GLU A 126 -16.47 2.03 -15.70
N ASN A 127 -16.14 0.83 -16.16
CA ASN A 127 -16.07 -0.36 -15.32
C ASN A 127 -14.84 -1.20 -15.67
N LEU A 128 -13.85 -1.21 -14.79
CA LEU A 128 -12.69 -2.07 -14.92
C LEU A 128 -13.00 -3.41 -14.24
N THR A 129 -13.33 -4.43 -15.01
CA THR A 129 -13.34 -5.81 -14.51
C THR A 129 -11.92 -6.35 -14.61
N ILE A 130 -11.26 -6.49 -13.46
CA ILE A 130 -9.92 -7.07 -13.39
C ILE A 130 -10.10 -8.53 -12.99
N ASP A 131 -9.75 -9.41 -13.89
CA ASP A 131 -9.60 -10.81 -13.58
C ASP A 131 -8.20 -11.01 -12.97
N ILE A 132 -8.17 -11.25 -11.66
CA ILE A 132 -6.90 -11.42 -10.93
C ILE A 132 -6.62 -12.92 -10.88
N ASP A 133 -6.07 -13.43 -11.96
CA ASP A 133 -5.63 -14.82 -12.08
C ASP A 133 -4.08 -14.90 -12.01
N TYR A 134 -3.47 -14.15 -11.07
CA TYR A 134 -2.02 -14.07 -11.01
C TYR A 134 -1.47 -14.53 -9.65
N PRO A 135 -0.39 -15.34 -9.69
CA PRO A 135 0.27 -15.75 -8.46
C PRO A 135 0.84 -14.52 -7.75
N ILE A 136 0.58 -14.45 -6.48
CA ILE A 136 1.15 -13.46 -5.56
C ILE A 136 2.66 -13.51 -5.66
N ILE A 137 3.26 -12.34 -5.79
CA ILE A 137 4.71 -12.24 -5.73
C ILE A 137 5.09 -12.33 -4.26
N SER A 138 5.65 -13.47 -3.86
CA SER A 138 6.33 -13.54 -2.58
C SER A 138 7.40 -12.44 -2.53
N THR A 139 7.60 -11.88 -1.36
CA THR A 139 8.63 -10.87 -1.06
C THR A 139 10.08 -11.34 -1.34
N GLN A 140 10.26 -12.55 -1.83
CA GLN A 140 11.53 -13.27 -1.98
C GLN A 140 12.32 -12.94 -3.24
N SER A 141 12.29 -11.76 -3.79
CA SER A 141 13.25 -11.40 -4.83
C SER A 141 14.45 -10.63 -4.27
N GLU A 142 15.00 -11.09 -3.14
CA GLU A 142 16.26 -10.59 -2.62
C GLU A 142 17.41 -11.24 -3.39
N LYS A 143 18.30 -10.45 -3.94
CA LYS A 143 19.61 -10.96 -4.32
C LYS A 143 20.41 -11.08 -3.05
N GLU A 144 20.69 -12.31 -2.63
CA GLU A 144 21.39 -12.63 -1.38
C GLU A 144 22.64 -11.80 -1.12
N SER A 145 23.39 -11.40 -2.19
CA SER A 145 24.62 -10.65 -2.05
C SER A 145 24.46 -9.16 -1.71
N PHE A 146 23.28 -8.54 -1.90
CA PHE A 146 23.09 -7.10 -1.72
C PHE A 146 21.83 -6.72 -0.97
N TYR A 147 20.99 -7.66 -0.58
CA TYR A 147 19.71 -7.43 0.12
C TYR A 147 18.84 -6.34 -0.53
N ILE A 148 18.77 -6.32 -1.86
CA ILE A 148 17.99 -5.35 -2.61
C ILE A 148 16.59 -5.88 -2.92
N THR A 149 15.60 -4.98 -2.84
CA THR A 149 14.21 -5.27 -3.18
C THR A 149 13.96 -5.10 -4.69
N LYS A 150 12.97 -5.81 -5.22
CA LYS A 150 12.55 -5.69 -6.62
C LYS A 150 11.05 -5.40 -6.72
N GLY A 151 10.65 -4.13 -6.57
CA GLY A 151 9.29 -3.68 -6.81
C GLY A 151 8.86 -3.74 -8.27
N LYS A 152 9.83 -3.88 -9.20
CA LYS A 152 9.57 -3.95 -10.64
C LYS A 152 9.23 -5.37 -11.09
N LYS A 153 8.11 -5.53 -11.79
CA LYS A 153 7.76 -6.77 -12.48
C LYS A 153 7.85 -6.61 -14.00
N ARG A 154 8.53 -7.54 -14.65
CA ARG A 154 8.61 -7.58 -16.12
C ARG A 154 7.22 -7.82 -16.70
N GLY A 155 6.82 -7.02 -17.68
CA GLY A 155 5.53 -7.16 -18.37
C GLY A 155 4.38 -6.36 -17.73
N LEU A 156 4.53 -5.79 -16.53
CA LEU A 156 3.47 -5.03 -15.86
C LEU A 156 2.89 -3.90 -16.73
N SER A 157 3.74 -3.05 -17.31
CA SER A 157 3.28 -1.97 -18.19
C SER A 157 2.52 -2.47 -19.41
N THR A 158 2.88 -3.64 -19.94
CA THR A 158 2.18 -4.27 -21.05
C THR A 158 0.79 -4.76 -20.66
N GLN A 159 0.65 -5.35 -19.47
CA GLN A 159 -0.65 -5.77 -18.95
C GLN A 159 -1.56 -4.58 -18.69
N ILE A 160 -1.07 -3.56 -18.00
CA ILE A 160 -1.83 -2.35 -17.72
C ILE A 160 -2.23 -1.66 -19.03
N SER A 161 -1.36 -1.61 -20.03
CA SER A 161 -1.68 -1.01 -21.34
C SER A 161 -2.84 -1.73 -22.04
N LYS A 162 -2.86 -3.07 -21.98
CA LYS A 162 -3.95 -3.87 -22.55
C LYS A 162 -5.26 -3.65 -21.79
N LEU A 163 -5.21 -3.61 -20.45
CA LEU A 163 -6.39 -3.36 -19.60
C LEU A 163 -7.01 -1.99 -19.88
N LEU A 164 -6.19 -0.96 -19.95
CA LEU A 164 -6.65 0.42 -20.10
C LEU A 164 -6.87 0.83 -21.58
N GLY A 165 -6.43 0.03 -22.53
CA GLY A 165 -6.52 0.36 -23.96
C GLY A 165 -5.66 1.57 -24.36
N VAL A 166 -4.55 1.81 -23.66
CA VAL A 166 -3.59 2.88 -23.91
C VAL A 166 -2.23 2.33 -24.34
N SER A 167 -1.37 3.18 -24.94
CA SER A 167 -0.08 2.69 -25.40
C SER A 167 0.83 2.27 -24.24
N ARG A 168 1.64 1.23 -24.45
CA ARG A 168 2.63 0.78 -23.47
C ARG A 168 3.61 1.90 -23.07
N GLN A 169 4.02 2.73 -24.05
CA GLN A 169 4.94 3.84 -23.80
C GLN A 169 4.33 4.90 -22.84
N SER A 170 3.02 5.18 -23.00
CA SER A 170 2.30 6.08 -22.08
C SER A 170 2.30 5.52 -20.66
N ILE A 171 2.05 4.20 -20.50
CA ILE A 171 2.10 3.56 -19.17
C ILE A 171 3.53 3.59 -18.60
N GLU A 172 4.54 3.24 -19.39
CA GLU A 172 5.95 3.26 -18.93
C GLU A 172 6.38 4.67 -18.48
N LYS A 173 5.97 5.70 -19.24
CA LYS A 173 6.22 7.09 -18.86
C LYS A 173 5.52 7.43 -17.52
N ALA A 174 4.24 7.12 -17.37
CA ALA A 174 3.48 7.40 -16.16
C ALA A 174 4.02 6.62 -14.95
N VAL A 175 4.39 5.35 -15.11
CA VAL A 175 5.01 4.51 -14.08
C VAL A 175 6.34 5.11 -13.62
N LYS A 176 7.18 5.58 -14.55
CA LYS A 176 8.47 6.20 -14.25
C LYS A 176 8.29 7.55 -13.56
N THR A 177 7.47 8.44 -14.09
CA THR A 177 7.25 9.78 -13.52
C THR A 177 6.47 9.74 -12.20
N GLY A 178 5.66 8.70 -11.97
CA GLY A 178 4.94 8.46 -10.74
C GLY A 178 5.74 7.68 -9.68
N ASN A 179 7.01 7.35 -9.94
CA ASN A 179 7.89 6.59 -9.03
C ASN A 179 7.26 5.28 -8.52
N ILE A 180 6.47 4.58 -9.38
CA ILE A 180 5.66 3.43 -8.94
C ILE A 180 6.54 2.29 -8.44
N TYR A 181 7.66 2.00 -9.11
CA TYR A 181 8.55 0.93 -8.66
C TYR A 181 9.33 1.29 -7.40
N GLU A 182 9.72 2.55 -7.25
CA GLU A 182 10.38 3.09 -6.07
C GLU A 182 9.46 3.01 -4.85
N LEU A 183 8.20 3.39 -5.02
CA LEU A 183 7.17 3.25 -3.98
C LEU A 183 6.92 1.80 -3.58
N ARG A 184 6.91 0.88 -4.54
CA ARG A 184 6.81 -0.55 -4.25
C ARG A 184 8.02 -1.08 -3.49
N ASN A 185 9.24 -0.63 -3.86
CA ASN A 185 10.45 -0.97 -3.12
C ASN A 185 10.40 -0.44 -1.68
N LEU A 186 9.96 0.80 -1.48
CA LEU A 186 9.76 1.36 -0.14
C LEU A 186 8.73 0.58 0.67
N THR A 187 7.62 0.16 0.05
CA THR A 187 6.61 -0.67 0.73
C THR A 187 7.21 -1.99 1.22
N ILE A 188 8.02 -2.66 0.39
CA ILE A 188 8.72 -3.89 0.77
C ILE A 188 9.70 -3.62 1.93
N ALA A 189 10.46 -2.51 1.85
CA ALA A 189 11.40 -2.13 2.90
C ALA A 189 10.69 -1.84 4.23
N VAL A 190 9.52 -1.17 4.20
CA VAL A 190 8.68 -0.96 5.39
C VAL A 190 8.27 -2.28 6.02
N LEU A 191 7.75 -3.23 5.23
CA LEU A 191 7.34 -4.55 5.74
C LEU A 191 8.52 -5.29 6.38
N LYS A 192 9.70 -5.27 5.72
CA LYS A 192 10.91 -5.88 6.28
C LYS A 192 11.41 -5.19 7.55
N ALA A 193 11.30 -3.87 7.63
CA ALA A 193 11.66 -3.14 8.84
C ALA A 193 10.68 -3.45 9.99
N MET A 194 9.39 -3.66 9.70
CA MET A 194 8.40 -4.10 10.69
C MET A 194 8.70 -5.50 11.24
N ASP A 195 9.24 -6.42 10.43
CA ASP A 195 9.64 -7.77 10.87
C ASP A 195 10.79 -7.73 11.90
N SER A 196 11.54 -6.63 11.97
CA SER A 196 12.66 -6.43 12.90
C SER A 196 12.31 -5.70 14.19
N VAL A 197 11.03 -5.39 14.40
CA VAL A 197 10.50 -4.68 15.57
C VAL A 197 9.88 -5.66 16.54
#